data_f52c818214a3d34b55952f69aee53599
#
_entry.id   f52c818214a3d34b55952f69aee53599
#
_cell.length_a   1.000
_cell.length_b   1.000
_cell.length_c   1.000
_cell.angle_alpha   90.00
_cell.angle_beta   90.00
_cell.angle_gamma   90.00
#
_symmetry.space_group_name_H-M   'P 1'
#
loop_
_entity.id
_entity.type
_entity.pdbx_description
1 polymer ?
#
loop_
_entity_poly.entity_id
_entity_poly.type
_entity_poly.pdbx_seq_one_letter_code
_entity_poly.pdbx_strand_id
1 'polypeptide(L)'
;QAEDFEGYRQLLYDLVTHHGIPMAVYSDRHTLFFPPKKPDNHLSLEEQLLGQKQPLTQIGRILNELGIQHIPALSPQAKGRIERSFETLQERLVVELRLAGAKNCEEANRVLHRGFIERYNARFAVPPADALSAFRPVPSHLRLEHIFCWKEYRTLNPGYTVQYAGKTYQVLTPQGSPIIPLRSVVEVHRLPDSRLYVAWNGYIYPLKLLEQNLNHKKVTLPRVDPTTSEKPDSALPRKPAPDHPWRKPWKVPRPNLNTLTNSLTSFT
;
A
#
# COMPACT_ATOMS: atom_id res chain seq x y z
N GLN A 1 -10.25 -11.17 18.72
CA GLN A 1 -9.89 -10.20 17.68
C GLN A 1 -8.91 -10.86 16.75
N ALA A 2 -9.12 -10.77 15.44
CA ALA A 2 -8.18 -11.33 14.47
C ALA A 2 -6.91 -10.47 14.42
N GLU A 3 -5.78 -11.08 14.09
CA GLU A 3 -4.55 -10.35 13.79
C GLU A 3 -4.77 -9.47 12.56
N ASP A 4 -4.60 -8.16 12.70
CA ASP A 4 -4.83 -7.18 11.67
C ASP A 4 -3.67 -6.17 11.56
N PHE A 5 -3.68 -5.40 10.49
CA PHE A 5 -2.69 -4.35 10.27
C PHE A 5 -2.66 -3.34 11.41
N GLU A 6 -3.82 -2.98 11.94
CA GLU A 6 -3.93 -1.91 12.94
C GLU A 6 -3.25 -2.29 14.27
N GLY A 7 -3.42 -3.54 14.71
CA GLY A 7 -2.76 -4.06 15.91
C GLY A 7 -1.23 -4.06 15.77
N TYR A 8 -0.70 -4.54 14.63
CA TYR A 8 0.74 -4.54 14.38
C TYR A 8 1.30 -3.13 14.18
N ARG A 9 0.54 -2.24 13.53
CA ARG A 9 0.92 -0.84 13.36
C ARG A 9 1.09 -0.16 14.72
N GLN A 10 0.12 -0.34 15.61
CA GLN A 10 0.15 0.25 16.96
C GLN A 10 1.32 -0.32 17.77
N LEU A 11 1.50 -1.65 17.76
CA LEU A 11 2.60 -2.31 18.45
C LEU A 11 3.97 -1.77 18.02
N LEU A 12 4.19 -1.67 16.70
CA LEU A 12 5.45 -1.16 16.15
C LEU A 12 5.62 0.33 16.43
N TYR A 13 4.54 1.12 16.39
CA TYR A 13 4.57 2.54 16.74
C TYR A 13 5.01 2.74 18.19
N ASP A 14 4.40 2.01 19.12
CA ASP A 14 4.71 2.07 20.55
C ASP A 14 6.16 1.61 20.81
N LEU A 15 6.60 0.53 20.15
CA LEU A 15 7.97 0.04 20.24
C LEU A 15 8.98 1.12 19.80
N VAL A 16 8.75 1.71 18.62
CA VAL A 16 9.65 2.73 18.05
C VAL A 16 9.67 4.00 18.90
N THR A 17 8.51 4.39 19.42
CA THR A 17 8.38 5.62 20.23
C THR A 17 9.06 5.48 21.58
N HIS A 18 8.98 4.31 22.24
CA HIS A 18 9.51 4.13 23.60
C HIS A 18 10.94 3.60 23.62
N HIS A 19 11.34 2.79 22.63
CA HIS A 19 12.63 2.11 22.62
C HIS A 19 13.53 2.50 21.45
N GLY A 20 13.00 3.18 20.44
CA GLY A 20 13.71 3.50 19.20
C GLY A 20 13.47 2.47 18.10
N ILE A 21 14.15 2.65 16.97
CA ILE A 21 14.00 1.83 15.78
C ILE A 21 14.82 0.54 15.93
N PRO A 22 14.21 -0.66 15.99
CA PRO A 22 14.95 -1.91 16.06
C PRO A 22 15.75 -2.14 14.78
N MET A 23 16.92 -2.76 14.88
CA MET A 23 17.74 -3.10 13.72
C MET A 23 17.09 -4.20 12.87
N ALA A 24 16.43 -5.15 13.52
CA ALA A 24 15.75 -6.25 12.85
C ALA A 24 14.48 -6.67 13.59
N VAL A 25 13.51 -7.19 12.83
CA VAL A 25 12.30 -7.84 13.35
C VAL A 25 12.23 -9.26 12.79
N TYR A 26 11.99 -10.21 13.68
CA TYR A 26 11.82 -11.61 13.34
C TYR A 26 10.35 -11.99 13.39
N SER A 27 9.80 -12.49 12.29
CA SER A 27 8.39 -12.87 12.22
C SER A 27 8.17 -14.19 11.46
N ASP A 28 6.97 -14.71 11.54
CA ASP A 28 6.53 -15.75 10.61
C ASP A 28 6.25 -15.19 9.20
N ARG A 29 5.87 -16.09 8.30
CA ARG A 29 5.50 -15.75 6.93
C ARG A 29 4.02 -15.38 6.78
N HIS A 30 3.44 -14.75 7.80
CA HIS A 30 2.06 -14.32 7.74
C HIS A 30 1.85 -13.29 6.61
N THR A 31 0.67 -13.26 6.01
CA THR A 31 0.33 -12.40 4.87
C THR A 31 0.39 -10.90 5.19
N LEU A 32 0.35 -10.52 6.45
CA LEU A 32 0.57 -9.14 6.90
C LEU A 32 2.00 -8.65 6.64
N PHE A 33 2.98 -9.55 6.68
CA PHE A 33 4.38 -9.23 6.44
C PHE A 33 4.80 -9.49 5.00
N PHE A 34 4.25 -10.52 4.38
CA PHE A 34 4.61 -10.94 3.03
C PHE A 34 3.37 -10.96 2.14
N PRO A 35 3.44 -10.38 0.93
CA PRO A 35 2.33 -10.50 -0.01
C PRO A 35 2.10 -11.97 -0.34
N PRO A 36 0.84 -12.40 -0.47
CA PRO A 36 0.53 -13.75 -0.88
C PRO A 36 1.17 -14.01 -2.26
N LYS A 37 1.79 -15.17 -2.42
CA LYS A 37 2.30 -15.62 -3.72
C LYS A 37 1.11 -15.88 -4.64
N LYS A 38 0.72 -14.88 -5.42
CA LYS A 38 -0.22 -15.09 -6.52
C LYS A 38 0.54 -15.68 -7.68
N PRO A 39 -0.02 -16.65 -8.43
CA PRO A 39 0.62 -17.20 -9.63
C PRO A 39 0.98 -16.12 -10.66
N ASP A 40 0.22 -15.03 -10.72
CA ASP A 40 0.45 -13.90 -11.64
C ASP A 40 1.40 -12.82 -11.10
N ASN A 41 1.90 -12.93 -9.87
CA ASN A 41 2.86 -11.99 -9.26
C ASN A 41 4.32 -12.39 -9.48
N HIS A 42 4.60 -13.31 -10.38
CA HIS A 42 5.95 -13.49 -10.88
C HIS A 42 6.26 -12.30 -11.78
N LEU A 43 7.04 -11.37 -11.24
CA LEU A 43 7.70 -10.38 -12.09
C LEU A 43 8.38 -11.13 -13.22
N SER A 44 8.11 -10.73 -14.45
CA SER A 44 8.82 -11.26 -15.60
C SER A 44 10.33 -11.04 -15.41
N LEU A 45 11.15 -11.83 -16.09
CA LEU A 45 12.61 -11.66 -16.00
C LEU A 45 13.01 -10.22 -16.36
N GLU A 46 12.30 -9.59 -17.29
CA GLU A 46 12.48 -8.20 -17.71
C GLU A 46 12.14 -7.20 -16.59
N GLU A 47 11.05 -7.40 -15.86
CA GLU A 47 10.67 -6.57 -14.73
C GLU A 47 11.66 -6.70 -13.57
N GLN A 48 12.20 -7.91 -13.33
CA GLN A 48 13.24 -8.15 -12.34
C GLN A 48 14.57 -7.45 -12.75
N LEU A 49 14.94 -7.50 -14.01
CA LEU A 49 16.11 -6.81 -14.54
C LEU A 49 15.95 -5.29 -14.52
N LEU A 50 14.74 -4.77 -14.66
CA LEU A 50 14.41 -3.36 -14.50
C LEU A 50 14.35 -2.91 -13.04
N GLY A 51 14.65 -3.80 -12.08
CA GLY A 51 14.68 -3.49 -10.66
C GLY A 51 13.30 -3.30 -10.04
N GLN A 52 12.24 -3.75 -10.69
CA GLN A 52 10.90 -3.72 -10.11
C GLN A 52 10.84 -4.69 -8.93
N LYS A 53 10.53 -4.16 -7.75
CA LYS A 53 10.35 -4.96 -6.53
C LYS A 53 8.88 -5.36 -6.41
N GLN A 54 8.63 -6.57 -5.89
CA GLN A 54 7.27 -6.96 -5.52
C GLN A 54 6.64 -5.91 -4.59
N PRO A 55 5.34 -5.60 -4.74
CA PRO A 55 4.68 -4.64 -3.88
C PRO A 55 4.77 -5.12 -2.42
N LEU A 56 5.22 -4.25 -1.54
CA LEU A 56 5.30 -4.54 -0.11
C LEU A 56 3.90 -4.53 0.52
N THR A 57 3.69 -5.35 1.54
CA THR A 57 2.54 -5.19 2.43
C THR A 57 2.65 -3.87 3.20
N GLN A 58 1.58 -3.42 3.85
CA GLN A 58 1.61 -2.20 4.66
C GLN A 58 2.65 -2.28 5.79
N ILE A 59 2.76 -3.43 6.47
CA ILE A 59 3.79 -3.65 7.50
C ILE A 59 5.19 -3.74 6.86
N GLY A 60 5.35 -4.50 5.78
CA GLY A 60 6.62 -4.59 5.05
C GLY A 60 7.14 -3.23 4.60
N ARG A 61 6.24 -2.31 4.22
CA ARG A 61 6.56 -0.94 3.86
C ARG A 61 7.05 -0.14 5.08
N ILE A 62 6.37 -0.22 6.22
CA ILE A 62 6.79 0.43 7.46
C ILE A 62 8.20 -0.02 7.85
N LEU A 63 8.46 -1.33 7.82
CA LEU A 63 9.78 -1.87 8.13
C LEU A 63 10.85 -1.35 7.16
N ASN A 64 10.54 -1.31 5.86
CA ASN A 64 11.45 -0.81 4.83
C ASN A 64 11.73 0.70 4.99
N GLU A 65 10.72 1.53 5.24
CA GLU A 65 10.86 2.98 5.44
C GLU A 65 11.69 3.31 6.67
N LEU A 66 11.58 2.52 7.74
CA LEU A 66 12.39 2.65 8.94
C LEU A 66 13.78 1.99 8.80
N GLY A 67 14.07 1.31 7.70
CA GLY A 67 15.31 0.57 7.52
C GLY A 67 15.47 -0.59 8.52
N ILE A 68 14.38 -1.22 8.91
CA ILE A 68 14.35 -2.38 9.79
C ILE A 68 14.51 -3.63 8.94
N GLN A 69 15.50 -4.45 9.26
CA GLN A 69 15.69 -5.74 8.59
C GLN A 69 14.57 -6.71 8.99
N HIS A 70 13.84 -7.21 8.01
CA HIS A 70 12.83 -8.23 8.26
C HIS A 70 13.40 -9.63 8.04
N ILE A 71 13.41 -10.46 9.09
CA ILE A 71 13.95 -11.82 9.08
C ILE A 71 12.77 -12.80 9.17
N PRO A 72 12.44 -13.54 8.09
CA PRO A 72 11.37 -14.51 8.11
C PRO A 72 11.79 -15.80 8.82
N ALA A 73 10.95 -16.33 9.69
CA ALA A 73 11.11 -17.66 10.24
C ALA A 73 10.94 -18.71 9.13
N LEU A 74 11.95 -19.50 8.87
CA LEU A 74 11.96 -20.51 7.82
C LEU A 74 11.44 -21.88 8.28
N SER A 75 11.37 -22.09 9.61
CA SER A 75 10.93 -23.34 10.21
C SER A 75 10.14 -23.11 11.50
N PRO A 76 9.28 -24.05 11.93
CA PRO A 76 8.61 -23.96 13.22
C PRO A 76 9.60 -23.85 14.40
N GLN A 77 10.71 -24.58 14.34
CA GLN A 77 11.74 -24.58 15.40
C GLN A 77 12.36 -23.20 15.60
N ALA A 78 12.41 -22.38 14.55
CA ALA A 78 12.91 -21.02 14.61
C ALA A 78 12.08 -20.10 15.53
N LYS A 79 10.82 -20.46 15.82
CA LYS A 79 9.89 -19.73 16.68
C LYS A 79 9.84 -20.27 18.12
N GLY A 80 10.51 -21.37 18.44
CA GLY A 80 10.37 -22.07 19.71
C GLY A 80 10.63 -21.22 20.96
N ARG A 81 11.38 -20.11 20.87
CA ARG A 81 11.59 -19.18 22.00
C ARG A 81 10.33 -18.34 22.26
N ILE A 82 9.75 -17.77 21.21
CA ILE A 82 8.55 -16.93 21.36
C ILE A 82 7.34 -17.77 21.75
N GLU A 83 7.22 -18.98 21.19
CA GLU A 83 6.13 -19.91 21.50
C GLU A 83 6.15 -20.28 22.98
N ARG A 84 7.30 -20.67 23.53
CA ARG A 84 7.47 -20.94 24.99
C ARG A 84 7.18 -19.72 25.85
N SER A 85 7.55 -18.53 25.38
CA SER A 85 7.24 -17.29 26.10
C SER A 85 5.73 -17.03 26.14
N PHE A 86 5.02 -17.24 25.04
CA PHE A 86 3.57 -17.13 25.00
C PHE A 86 2.87 -18.19 25.85
N GLU A 87 3.33 -19.44 25.82
CA GLU A 87 2.81 -20.51 26.68
C GLU A 87 2.90 -20.12 28.17
N THR A 88 4.10 -19.68 28.59
CA THR A 88 4.30 -19.21 29.98
C THR A 88 3.44 -18.00 30.32
N LEU A 89 3.23 -17.06 29.39
CA LEU A 89 2.36 -15.90 29.60
C LEU A 89 0.90 -16.33 29.69
N GLN A 90 0.42 -17.23 28.85
CA GLN A 90 -0.97 -17.72 28.88
C GLN A 90 -1.28 -18.42 30.21
N GLU A 91 -0.38 -19.24 30.71
CA GLU A 91 -0.57 -19.89 32.00
C GLU A 91 -0.67 -18.93 33.17
N ARG A 92 0.14 -17.87 33.19
CA ARG A 92 0.24 -16.93 34.30
C ARG A 92 -0.69 -15.73 34.20
N LEU A 93 -0.72 -15.09 33.03
CA LEU A 93 -1.51 -13.88 32.82
C LEU A 93 -3.00 -14.14 32.98
N VAL A 94 -3.49 -15.28 32.46
CA VAL A 94 -4.91 -15.64 32.56
C VAL A 94 -5.34 -15.78 34.04
N VAL A 95 -4.48 -16.34 34.89
CA VAL A 95 -4.75 -16.47 36.33
C VAL A 95 -4.78 -15.09 37.00
N GLU A 96 -3.78 -14.23 36.74
CA GLU A 96 -3.71 -12.87 37.28
C GLU A 96 -4.91 -12.01 36.85
N LEU A 97 -5.33 -12.11 35.59
CA LEU A 97 -6.51 -11.38 35.08
C LEU A 97 -7.81 -11.84 35.76
N ARG A 98 -7.96 -13.15 35.97
CA ARG A 98 -9.11 -13.69 36.70
C ARG A 98 -9.14 -13.23 38.15
N LEU A 99 -8.01 -13.27 38.85
CA LEU A 99 -7.89 -12.79 40.25
C LEU A 99 -8.18 -11.28 40.36
N ALA A 100 -7.74 -10.51 39.37
CA ALA A 100 -8.02 -9.07 39.31
C ALA A 100 -9.45 -8.74 38.85
N GLY A 101 -10.22 -9.72 38.39
CA GLY A 101 -11.58 -9.53 37.88
C GLY A 101 -11.64 -8.73 36.56
N ALA A 102 -10.58 -8.73 35.77
CA ALA A 102 -10.52 -8.00 34.51
C ALA A 102 -11.51 -8.59 33.50
N LYS A 103 -12.39 -7.75 32.93
CA LYS A 103 -13.47 -8.13 32.00
C LYS A 103 -13.27 -7.62 30.60
N ASN A 104 -12.36 -6.67 30.40
CA ASN A 104 -12.07 -6.05 29.11
C ASN A 104 -10.58 -5.78 28.94
N CYS A 105 -10.17 -5.41 27.73
CA CYS A 105 -8.76 -5.15 27.39
C CYS A 105 -8.15 -3.99 28.20
N GLU A 106 -8.91 -2.97 28.53
CA GLU A 106 -8.41 -1.82 29.29
C GLU A 106 -8.07 -2.23 30.74
N GLU A 107 -8.94 -3.06 31.36
CA GLU A 107 -8.70 -3.62 32.68
C GLU A 107 -7.51 -4.59 32.65
N ALA A 108 -7.40 -5.41 31.62
CA ALA A 108 -6.25 -6.29 31.44
C ALA A 108 -4.95 -5.50 31.32
N ASN A 109 -4.91 -4.44 30.50
CA ASN A 109 -3.75 -3.56 30.38
C ASN A 109 -3.38 -2.91 31.71
N ARG A 110 -4.36 -2.49 32.50
CA ARG A 110 -4.09 -1.98 33.85
C ARG A 110 -3.41 -3.02 34.76
N VAL A 111 -3.82 -4.28 34.69
CA VAL A 111 -3.15 -5.37 35.46
C VAL A 111 -1.72 -5.57 34.98
N LEU A 112 -1.49 -5.56 33.67
CA LEU A 112 -0.15 -5.65 33.09
C LEU A 112 0.79 -4.55 33.63
N HIS A 113 0.32 -3.29 33.59
CA HIS A 113 1.11 -2.14 34.03
C HIS A 113 1.21 -1.97 35.56
N ARG A 114 0.38 -2.66 36.35
CA ARG A 114 0.43 -2.64 37.83
C ARG A 114 1.45 -3.59 38.45
N GLY A 115 2.51 -3.93 37.69
CA GLY A 115 3.62 -4.72 38.17
C GLY A 115 3.65 -6.18 37.71
N PHE A 116 2.69 -6.63 36.88
CA PHE A 116 2.78 -7.97 36.31
C PHE A 116 4.02 -8.12 35.40
N ILE A 117 4.24 -7.14 34.53
CA ILE A 117 5.38 -7.17 33.59
C ILE A 117 6.71 -7.16 34.33
N GLU A 118 6.85 -6.33 35.37
CA GLU A 118 8.06 -6.25 36.21
C GLU A 118 8.34 -7.58 36.91
N ARG A 119 7.31 -8.19 37.55
CA ARG A 119 7.45 -9.50 38.20
C ARG A 119 7.79 -10.61 37.21
N TYR A 120 7.15 -10.55 36.04
CA TYR A 120 7.43 -11.52 34.96
C TYR A 120 8.87 -11.39 34.46
N ASN A 121 9.33 -10.19 34.17
CA ASN A 121 10.68 -9.93 33.70
C ASN A 121 11.72 -10.27 34.77
N ALA A 122 11.52 -9.91 36.02
CA ALA A 122 12.41 -10.27 37.11
C ALA A 122 12.64 -11.78 37.25
N ARG A 123 11.64 -12.58 36.86
CA ARG A 123 11.73 -14.04 36.96
C ARG A 123 12.24 -14.73 35.71
N PHE A 124 11.92 -14.20 34.52
CA PHE A 124 12.13 -14.90 33.24
C PHE A 124 13.08 -14.19 32.29
N ALA A 125 13.39 -12.91 32.51
CA ALA A 125 14.33 -12.22 31.64
C ALA A 125 15.74 -12.78 31.82
N VAL A 126 16.41 -13.02 30.72
CA VAL A 126 17.80 -13.44 30.66
C VAL A 126 18.62 -12.28 30.14
N PRO A 127 19.73 -11.91 30.77
CA PRO A 127 20.61 -10.88 30.26
C PRO A 127 21.05 -11.18 28.83
N PRO A 128 21.10 -10.18 27.93
CA PRO A 128 21.56 -10.38 26.57
C PRO A 128 23.07 -10.79 26.58
N ALA A 129 23.48 -11.59 25.61
CA ALA A 129 24.89 -11.97 25.44
C ALA A 129 25.78 -10.78 25.07
N ASP A 130 25.21 -9.79 24.36
CA ASP A 130 25.85 -8.51 24.05
C ASP A 130 25.05 -7.38 24.68
N ALA A 131 25.72 -6.51 25.41
CA ALA A 131 25.10 -5.36 26.09
C ALA A 131 24.78 -4.20 25.15
N LEU A 132 25.27 -4.24 23.90
CA LEU A 132 24.96 -3.20 22.90
C LEU A 132 23.50 -3.21 22.54
N SER A 133 22.88 -2.03 22.54
CA SER A 133 21.49 -1.89 22.14
C SER A 133 21.30 -2.21 20.66
N ALA A 134 20.34 -3.08 20.36
CA ALA A 134 19.89 -3.36 18.99
C ALA A 134 18.84 -2.33 18.49
N PHE A 135 18.68 -1.20 19.18
CA PHE A 135 17.81 -0.11 18.82
C PHE A 135 18.61 1.13 18.42
N ARG A 136 18.15 1.81 17.38
CA ARG A 136 18.68 3.09 16.93
C ARG A 136 17.77 4.23 17.39
N PRO A 137 18.30 5.42 17.70
CA PRO A 137 17.47 6.57 18.01
C PRO A 137 16.61 6.94 16.80
N VAL A 138 15.42 7.45 17.06
CA VAL A 138 14.53 7.99 16.01
C VAL A 138 15.08 9.33 15.54
N PRO A 139 15.44 9.49 14.25
CA PRO A 139 15.87 10.79 13.73
C PRO A 139 14.78 11.85 13.84
N SER A 140 15.12 13.06 14.26
CA SER A 140 14.16 14.15 14.51
C SER A 140 13.39 14.61 13.27
N HIS A 141 13.92 14.36 12.07
CA HIS A 141 13.28 14.72 10.80
C HIS A 141 12.22 13.69 10.37
N LEU A 142 12.17 12.52 10.98
CA LEU A 142 11.17 11.49 10.63
C LEU A 142 9.80 11.83 11.23
N ARG A 143 8.82 11.91 10.37
CA ARG A 143 7.42 12.06 10.77
C ARG A 143 6.78 10.68 10.93
N LEU A 144 6.86 10.11 12.13
CA LEU A 144 6.37 8.76 12.40
C LEU A 144 4.90 8.59 12.03
N GLU A 145 4.06 9.62 12.20
CA GLU A 145 2.64 9.59 11.83
C GLU A 145 2.42 9.25 10.34
N HIS A 146 3.34 9.72 9.45
CA HIS A 146 3.28 9.46 8.02
C HIS A 146 3.99 8.16 7.59
N ILE A 147 4.71 7.51 8.50
CA ILE A 147 5.26 6.17 8.30
C ILE A 147 4.25 5.14 8.78
N PHE A 148 3.73 5.32 9.99
CA PHE A 148 2.75 4.44 10.63
C PHE A 148 1.31 4.77 10.23
N CYS A 149 1.05 5.01 8.96
CA CYS A 149 -0.25 5.25 8.40
C CYS A 149 -0.58 4.24 7.31
N TRP A 150 -1.84 4.18 6.90
CA TRP A 150 -2.24 3.42 5.72
C TRP A 150 -1.90 4.21 4.47
N LYS A 151 -1.18 3.60 3.52
CA LYS A 151 -0.78 4.25 2.27
C LYS A 151 -1.36 3.54 1.07
N GLU A 152 -1.83 4.32 0.11
CA GLU A 152 -2.34 3.83 -1.16
C GLU A 152 -1.93 4.77 -2.29
N TYR A 153 -1.63 4.20 -3.46
CA TYR A 153 -1.34 4.99 -4.65
C TYR A 153 -2.62 5.38 -5.38
N ARG A 154 -2.72 6.64 -5.75
CA ARG A 154 -3.82 7.21 -6.52
C ARG A 154 -3.30 8.15 -7.59
N THR A 155 -4.09 8.35 -8.66
CA THR A 155 -3.75 9.34 -9.69
C THR A 155 -4.34 10.69 -9.32
N LEU A 156 -3.53 11.73 -9.45
CA LEU A 156 -3.99 13.12 -9.29
C LEU A 156 -4.81 13.53 -10.51
N ASN A 157 -6.07 13.87 -10.30
CA ASN A 157 -7.00 14.29 -11.35
C ASN A 157 -6.89 15.81 -11.62
N PRO A 158 -7.43 16.29 -12.77
CA PRO A 158 -7.60 17.72 -13.02
C PRO A 158 -8.33 18.40 -11.85
N GLY A 159 -7.98 19.67 -11.56
CA GLY A 159 -8.47 20.41 -10.40
C GLY A 159 -7.78 20.03 -9.08
N TYR A 160 -6.62 19.35 -9.14
CA TYR A 160 -5.87 18.91 -7.95
C TYR A 160 -6.74 18.07 -7.01
N THR A 161 -7.44 17.10 -7.57
CA THR A 161 -8.33 16.22 -6.83
C THR A 161 -7.86 14.77 -6.85
N VAL A 162 -8.15 14.05 -5.77
CA VAL A 162 -7.87 12.62 -5.62
C VAL A 162 -9.13 11.90 -5.16
N GLN A 163 -9.42 10.76 -5.77
CA GLN A 163 -10.50 9.88 -5.32
C GLN A 163 -9.99 8.88 -4.30
N TYR A 164 -10.64 8.82 -3.14
CA TYR A 164 -10.31 7.89 -2.07
C TYR A 164 -11.58 7.42 -1.35
N ALA A 165 -11.73 6.11 -1.15
CA ALA A 165 -12.90 5.50 -0.49
C ALA A 165 -14.25 6.01 -1.03
N GLY A 166 -14.38 6.16 -2.36
CA GLY A 166 -15.62 6.61 -3.01
C GLY A 166 -15.92 8.11 -2.86
N LYS A 167 -15.02 8.89 -2.28
CA LYS A 167 -15.15 10.34 -2.10
C LYS A 167 -14.05 11.07 -2.87
N THR A 168 -14.33 12.33 -3.23
CA THR A 168 -13.36 13.21 -3.91
C THR A 168 -12.79 14.19 -2.91
N TYR A 169 -11.46 14.30 -2.90
CA TYR A 169 -10.73 15.20 -2.03
C TYR A 169 -9.89 16.15 -2.86
N GLN A 170 -9.80 17.40 -2.44
CA GLN A 170 -8.91 18.40 -3.01
C GLN A 170 -7.59 18.44 -2.25
N VAL A 171 -6.49 18.47 -2.99
CA VAL A 171 -5.15 18.66 -2.42
C VAL A 171 -4.98 20.16 -2.10
N LEU A 172 -4.69 20.46 -0.85
CA LEU A 172 -4.39 21.81 -0.40
C LEU A 172 -2.89 22.06 -0.53
N THR A 173 -2.50 22.87 -1.50
CA THR A 173 -1.09 23.25 -1.71
C THR A 173 -0.83 24.62 -1.06
N PRO A 174 -0.01 24.70 0.00
CA PRO A 174 0.42 25.99 0.55
C PRO A 174 1.19 26.82 -0.49
N GLN A 175 1.19 28.13 -0.33
CA GLN A 175 1.96 29.02 -1.21
C GLN A 175 3.45 28.65 -1.17
N GLY A 176 4.10 28.64 -2.35
CA GLY A 176 5.51 28.25 -2.48
C GLY A 176 5.78 26.75 -2.50
N SER A 177 4.76 25.91 -2.39
CA SER A 177 4.93 24.45 -2.54
C SER A 177 5.20 24.07 -3.99
N PRO A 178 5.99 22.99 -4.22
CA PRO A 178 6.17 22.43 -5.56
C PRO A 178 4.84 22.02 -6.19
N ILE A 179 4.68 22.32 -7.46
CA ILE A 179 3.49 21.95 -8.23
C ILE A 179 3.56 20.45 -8.54
N ILE A 180 2.54 19.70 -8.13
CA ILE A 180 2.41 18.29 -8.49
C ILE A 180 1.90 18.21 -9.95
N PRO A 181 2.58 17.54 -10.88
CA PRO A 181 2.08 17.38 -12.24
C PRO A 181 0.73 16.66 -12.26
N LEU A 182 -0.21 17.14 -13.08
CA LEU A 182 -1.49 16.46 -13.24
C LEU A 182 -1.28 15.06 -13.82
N ARG A 183 -2.15 14.14 -13.44
CA ARG A 183 -2.09 12.71 -13.81
C ARG A 183 -0.89 11.96 -13.24
N SER A 184 -0.06 12.57 -12.38
CA SER A 184 0.97 11.83 -11.66
C SER A 184 0.35 10.89 -10.63
N VAL A 185 1.08 9.81 -10.35
CA VAL A 185 0.74 8.90 -9.25
C VAL A 185 1.25 9.53 -7.96
N VAL A 186 0.36 9.68 -6.99
CA VAL A 186 0.63 10.24 -5.67
C VAL A 186 0.31 9.20 -4.60
N GLU A 187 0.98 9.27 -3.47
CA GLU A 187 0.72 8.39 -2.34
C GLU A 187 -0.26 9.06 -1.38
N VAL A 188 -1.41 8.43 -1.13
CA VAL A 188 -2.42 8.90 -0.17
C VAL A 188 -2.13 8.27 1.18
N HIS A 189 -1.93 9.10 2.20
CA HIS A 189 -1.72 8.71 3.59
C HIS A 189 -3.02 8.87 4.37
N ARG A 190 -3.53 7.77 4.94
CA ARG A 190 -4.62 7.80 5.91
C ARG A 190 -4.07 7.57 7.30
N LEU A 191 -4.09 8.60 8.12
CA LEU A 191 -3.66 8.55 9.50
C LEU A 191 -4.69 7.79 10.38
N PRO A 192 -4.31 7.32 11.58
CA PRO A 192 -5.21 6.64 12.52
C PRO A 192 -6.42 7.49 12.93
N ASP A 193 -6.27 8.81 12.99
CA ASP A 193 -7.33 9.78 13.28
C ASP A 193 -8.21 10.10 12.06
N SER A 194 -8.06 9.33 10.97
CA SER A 194 -8.78 9.50 9.70
C SER A 194 -8.43 10.75 8.90
N ARG A 195 -7.46 11.55 9.30
CA ARG A 195 -6.94 12.63 8.45
C ARG A 195 -6.27 12.04 7.22
N LEU A 196 -6.45 12.71 6.10
CA LEU A 196 -5.90 12.31 4.81
C LEU A 196 -4.89 13.32 4.30
N TYR A 197 -3.82 12.82 3.72
CA TYR A 197 -2.77 13.61 3.10
C TYR A 197 -2.37 12.99 1.77
N VAL A 198 -1.76 13.78 0.91
CA VAL A 198 -1.04 13.32 -0.28
C VAL A 198 0.44 13.56 -0.09
N ALA A 199 1.23 12.52 -0.33
CA ALA A 199 2.68 12.66 -0.40
C ALA A 199 3.14 12.57 -1.85
N TRP A 200 4.07 13.47 -2.22
CA TRP A 200 4.70 13.50 -3.52
C TRP A 200 6.11 14.11 -3.41
N ASN A 201 7.12 13.40 -3.89
CA ASN A 201 8.53 13.83 -3.86
C ASN A 201 8.99 14.37 -2.49
N GLY A 202 8.60 13.70 -1.39
CA GLY A 202 8.99 14.10 -0.03
C GLY A 202 8.15 15.23 0.58
N TYR A 203 7.25 15.85 -0.17
CA TYR A 203 6.30 16.84 0.32
C TYR A 203 4.98 16.17 0.71
N ILE A 204 4.35 16.70 1.75
CA ILE A 204 3.10 16.20 2.30
C ILE A 204 2.06 17.32 2.28
N TYR A 205 0.93 17.05 1.62
CA TYR A 205 -0.16 18.01 1.40
C TYR A 205 -1.44 17.50 2.06
N PRO A 206 -2.13 18.31 2.86
CA PRO A 206 -3.40 17.91 3.44
C PRO A 206 -4.48 17.78 2.36
N LEU A 207 -5.41 16.86 2.57
CA LEU A 207 -6.58 16.65 1.74
C LEU A 207 -7.83 17.22 2.41
N LYS A 208 -8.63 17.96 1.65
CA LYS A 208 -9.93 18.46 2.07
C LYS A 208 -11.04 17.73 1.30
N LEU A 209 -12.03 17.21 2.01
CA LEU A 209 -13.20 16.61 1.37
C LEU A 209 -13.92 17.66 0.53
N LEU A 210 -14.13 17.35 -0.75
CA LEU A 210 -15.05 18.10 -1.59
C LEU A 210 -16.46 17.53 -1.37
N GLU A 211 -17.33 18.33 -0.79
CA GLU A 211 -18.76 18.02 -0.80
C GLU A 211 -19.20 17.96 -2.25
N GLN A 212 -19.62 16.79 -2.71
CA GLN A 212 -20.30 16.68 -3.99
C GLN A 212 -21.61 17.45 -3.83
N ASN A 213 -21.65 18.67 -4.36
CA ASN A 213 -22.92 19.29 -4.67
C ASN A 213 -23.63 18.37 -5.66
N LEU A 214 -24.59 17.57 -5.15
CA LEU A 214 -25.47 16.69 -5.94
C LEU A 214 -26.36 17.44 -6.95
N ASN A 215 -26.01 18.69 -7.28
CA ASN A 215 -26.68 19.54 -8.23
C ASN A 215 -26.00 19.56 -9.61
N HIS A 216 -25.38 18.45 -10.06
CA HIS A 216 -25.40 18.20 -11.50
C HIS A 216 -26.80 17.67 -11.87
N LYS A 217 -27.84 18.50 -11.76
CA LYS A 217 -28.93 18.41 -12.70
C LYS A 217 -28.27 18.28 -14.07
N LYS A 218 -28.38 17.10 -14.70
CA LYS A 218 -28.24 17.02 -16.15
C LYS A 218 -29.07 18.18 -16.66
N VAL A 219 -28.43 19.21 -17.17
CA VAL A 219 -29.10 20.19 -18.03
C VAL A 219 -29.45 19.36 -19.24
N THR A 220 -30.61 18.75 -19.20
CA THR A 220 -31.35 18.31 -20.39
C THR A 220 -31.64 19.62 -21.06
N LEU A 221 -30.83 19.95 -22.05
CA LEU A 221 -31.22 20.99 -23.03
C LEU A 221 -32.66 20.70 -23.43
N PRO A 222 -33.57 21.68 -23.34
CA PRO A 222 -34.94 21.46 -23.75
C PRO A 222 -34.87 20.92 -25.19
N ARG A 223 -35.48 19.76 -25.42
CA ARG A 223 -35.79 19.32 -26.78
C ARG A 223 -36.60 20.45 -27.40
N VAL A 224 -35.97 21.17 -28.29
CA VAL A 224 -36.70 22.02 -29.24
C VAL A 224 -37.44 21.02 -30.12
N ASP A 225 -38.74 20.90 -29.92
CA ASP A 225 -39.59 20.16 -30.84
C ASP A 225 -39.53 20.92 -32.18
N PRO A 226 -39.08 20.32 -33.27
CA PRO A 226 -39.14 20.95 -34.56
C PRO A 226 -40.58 20.87 -35.06
N THR A 227 -41.33 21.90 -34.78
CA THR A 227 -42.58 22.13 -35.50
C THR A 227 -42.25 22.39 -36.97
N THR A 228 -42.67 21.45 -37.82
CA THR A 228 -43.03 21.62 -39.24
C THR A 228 -41.99 22.27 -40.17
N SER A 229 -41.17 21.43 -40.80
CA SER A 229 -40.82 21.57 -42.20
C SER A 229 -40.29 20.23 -42.74
N GLU A 230 -40.97 19.78 -43.76
CA GLU A 230 -40.63 18.81 -44.79
C GLU A 230 -39.48 17.84 -44.58
N LYS A 231 -39.81 16.54 -44.59
CA LYS A 231 -38.86 15.42 -44.64
C LYS A 231 -37.98 15.50 -45.87
N PRO A 232 -36.67 15.59 -45.75
CA PRO A 232 -35.83 15.05 -46.81
C PRO A 232 -35.66 13.55 -46.57
N ASP A 233 -35.79 12.85 -47.64
CA ASP A 233 -35.73 11.42 -47.90
C ASP A 233 -34.72 10.65 -47.02
N SER A 234 -35.15 9.50 -46.53
CA SER A 234 -34.42 8.56 -45.70
C SER A 234 -33.11 8.12 -46.35
N ALA A 235 -32.00 8.77 -46.00
CA ALA A 235 -30.68 8.25 -46.31
C ALA A 235 -30.34 7.15 -45.30
N LEU A 236 -30.59 5.90 -45.65
CA LEU A 236 -29.96 4.72 -45.02
C LEU A 236 -28.46 4.91 -44.94
N PRO A 237 -27.79 4.44 -43.87
CA PRO A 237 -26.33 4.52 -43.80
C PRO A 237 -25.74 3.85 -45.03
N ARG A 238 -25.08 4.61 -45.89
CA ARG A 238 -24.49 4.13 -47.13
C ARG A 238 -23.40 3.12 -46.79
N LYS A 239 -23.64 1.85 -47.10
CA LYS A 239 -22.61 0.85 -47.10
C LYS A 239 -21.48 1.32 -48.05
N PRO A 240 -20.22 1.21 -47.63
CA PRO A 240 -19.11 1.59 -48.50
C PRO A 240 -19.19 0.89 -49.86
N ALA A 241 -18.84 1.58 -50.95
CA ALA A 241 -18.82 1.03 -52.27
C ALA A 241 -18.05 -0.30 -52.34
N PRO A 242 -18.35 -1.18 -53.28
CA PRO A 242 -17.67 -2.50 -53.38
C PRO A 242 -16.16 -2.44 -53.51
N ASP A 243 -15.63 -1.38 -54.03
CA ASP A 243 -14.22 -1.09 -54.29
C ASP A 243 -13.52 -0.32 -53.13
N HIS A 244 -14.26 0.00 -52.05
CA HIS A 244 -13.76 0.74 -50.92
C HIS A 244 -12.55 -0.03 -50.27
N PRO A 245 -11.45 0.66 -49.92
CA PRO A 245 -10.24 0.04 -49.36
C PRO A 245 -10.48 -0.90 -48.16
N TRP A 246 -11.47 -0.63 -47.33
CA TRP A 246 -11.84 -1.44 -46.17
C TRP A 246 -12.49 -2.78 -46.49
N ARG A 247 -12.93 -2.98 -47.76
CA ARG A 247 -13.48 -4.27 -48.21
C ARG A 247 -12.44 -5.17 -48.84
N LYS A 248 -11.23 -4.67 -49.09
CA LYS A 248 -10.13 -5.49 -49.63
C LYS A 248 -9.43 -6.18 -48.46
N PRO A 249 -9.21 -7.51 -48.51
CA PRO A 249 -8.41 -8.18 -47.47
C PRO A 249 -6.99 -7.61 -47.47
N TRP A 250 -6.50 -7.27 -46.25
CA TRP A 250 -5.16 -6.76 -46.09
C TRP A 250 -4.16 -7.82 -46.49
N LYS A 251 -3.43 -7.59 -47.58
CA LYS A 251 -2.31 -8.45 -47.99
C LYS A 251 -1.11 -8.07 -47.14
N VAL A 252 -0.82 -8.90 -46.12
CA VAL A 252 0.44 -8.83 -45.40
C VAL A 252 1.55 -9.18 -46.39
N PRO A 253 2.54 -8.31 -46.66
CA PRO A 253 3.67 -8.68 -47.49
C PRO A 253 4.42 -9.82 -46.80
N ARG A 254 4.51 -10.98 -47.45
CA ARG A 254 5.39 -12.06 -46.94
C ARG A 254 6.85 -11.61 -47.11
N PRO A 255 7.67 -11.69 -46.03
CA PRO A 255 9.09 -11.40 -46.18
C PRO A 255 9.69 -12.39 -47.17
N ASN A 256 10.45 -11.85 -48.12
CA ASN A 256 11.14 -12.62 -49.18
C ASN A 256 12.32 -13.36 -48.53
N LEU A 257 12.18 -14.67 -48.28
CA LEU A 257 13.16 -15.52 -47.61
C LEU A 257 14.42 -15.81 -48.46
N ASN A 258 14.51 -15.26 -49.67
CA ASN A 258 15.63 -15.56 -50.59
C ASN A 258 16.82 -14.60 -50.50
N THR A 259 16.87 -13.68 -49.53
CA THR A 259 18.01 -12.75 -49.39
C THR A 259 18.96 -13.06 -48.23
N LEU A 260 18.76 -14.17 -47.49
CA LEU A 260 19.60 -14.53 -46.35
C LEU A 260 20.64 -15.63 -46.60
N THR A 261 20.86 -16.08 -47.86
CA THR A 261 21.82 -17.16 -48.14
C THR A 261 23.14 -16.70 -48.79
N ASN A 262 23.39 -15.38 -48.94
CA ASN A 262 24.61 -14.93 -49.65
C ASN A 262 25.59 -14.08 -48.82
N SER A 263 25.64 -14.23 -47.50
CA SER A 263 26.64 -13.49 -46.68
C SER A 263 27.46 -14.36 -45.72
N LEU A 264 27.62 -15.66 -45.99
CA LEU A 264 28.44 -16.55 -45.15
C LEU A 264 29.56 -17.26 -45.91
N THR A 265 30.13 -16.63 -46.96
CA THR A 265 31.37 -17.13 -47.59
C THR A 265 32.28 -15.96 -47.93
N SER A 266 32.95 -15.37 -46.94
CA SER A 266 34.22 -14.68 -47.07
C SER A 266 34.74 -14.25 -45.71
N PHE A 267 35.37 -15.17 -44.99
CA PHE A 267 36.52 -14.91 -44.11
C PHE A 267 37.19 -16.27 -43.85
N THR A 268 38.12 -16.59 -44.70
CA THR A 268 39.31 -17.40 -44.37
C THR A 268 40.36 -16.47 -43.82
#